data_76e1ae1763c4dae168ccf5839163bbc8
#
_entry.id   76e1ae1763c4dae168ccf5839163bbc8
#
_cell.length_a   1.000
_cell.length_b   1.000
_cell.length_c   1.000
_cell.angle_alpha   90.00
_cell.angle_beta   90.00
_cell.angle_gamma   90.00
#
_symmetry.space_group_name_H-M   'P 1'
#
loop_
_entity.id
_entity.type
_entity.pdbx_description
1 polymer ?
#
loop_
_entity_poly.entity_id
_entity_poly.type
_entity_poly.pdbx_seq_one_letter_code
_entity_poly.pdbx_strand_id
1 'polypeptide(L)'
;LTMYMKTVFLLFDSLNKRMLSPYNREVNYTPNFDRLAKKSITFDNHYIGSMPCMPARRDMQSGRLSFLHRSWGPLEPFDNSFPEILRLNNTYTHLITDHNHYFEDGGSTYHNRYNSFDFIRGQERDPWKAMVEPPIERFKKMYHQSQSDFTNRESRYYFYPINSEFIKEEKDFPSVQCFASGLDFLKTNK
;
A
#
# COMPACT_ATOMS: atom_id res chain seq x y z
N LEU A 1 27.84 -22.88 -6.63
CA LEU A 1 26.55 -22.34 -7.09
C LEU A 1 26.09 -21.30 -6.08
N THR A 2 26.26 -20.03 -6.38
CA THR A 2 25.70 -18.95 -5.56
C THR A 2 24.18 -18.98 -5.77
N MET A 3 23.43 -19.47 -4.79
CA MET A 3 21.98 -19.37 -4.82
C MET A 3 21.59 -17.91 -4.57
N TYR A 4 21.13 -17.24 -5.61
CA TYR A 4 20.54 -15.91 -5.45
C TYR A 4 19.14 -16.07 -4.83
N MET A 5 18.98 -15.61 -3.60
CA MET A 5 17.69 -15.58 -2.94
C MET A 5 16.87 -14.38 -3.49
N LYS A 6 15.66 -14.66 -3.96
CA LYS A 6 14.70 -13.63 -4.35
C LYS A 6 13.63 -13.52 -3.25
N THR A 7 13.36 -12.29 -2.83
CA THR A 7 12.33 -12.02 -1.82
C THR A 7 11.23 -11.17 -2.44
N VAL A 8 9.99 -11.58 -2.26
CA VAL A 8 8.80 -10.79 -2.62
C VAL A 8 8.09 -10.45 -1.33
N PHE A 9 7.95 -9.16 -1.05
CA PHE A 9 7.23 -8.66 0.11
C PHE A 9 5.88 -8.10 -0.34
N LEU A 10 4.78 -8.74 0.07
CA LEU A 10 3.42 -8.32 -0.24
C LEU A 10 2.81 -7.65 0.98
N LEU A 11 2.51 -6.37 0.87
CA LEU A 11 1.88 -5.59 1.91
C LEU A 11 0.49 -5.14 1.47
N PHE A 12 -0.51 -5.53 2.24
CA PHE A 12 -1.89 -5.08 2.07
C PHE A 12 -2.23 -4.07 3.15
N ASP A 13 -2.70 -2.90 2.75
CA ASP A 13 -3.28 -1.94 3.66
C ASP A 13 -4.69 -2.37 4.04
N SER A 14 -5.08 -2.17 5.29
CA SER A 14 -6.44 -2.40 5.81
C SER A 14 -7.00 -3.83 5.62
N LEU A 15 -6.20 -4.81 5.21
CA LEU A 15 -6.64 -6.20 5.08
C LEU A 15 -6.74 -6.86 6.45
N ASN A 16 -7.95 -7.08 6.93
CA ASN A 16 -8.19 -7.72 8.22
C ASN A 16 -8.06 -9.25 8.09
N LYS A 17 -7.25 -9.87 8.95
CA LYS A 17 -7.05 -11.32 8.94
C LYS A 17 -8.37 -12.12 9.09
N ARG A 18 -9.37 -11.58 9.81
CA ARG A 18 -10.69 -12.22 9.96
C ARG A 18 -11.47 -12.32 8.66
N MET A 19 -11.07 -11.57 7.63
CA MET A 19 -11.66 -11.61 6.29
C MET A 19 -10.96 -12.64 5.38
N LEU A 20 -9.96 -13.35 5.87
CA LEU A 20 -9.21 -14.35 5.13
C LEU A 20 -9.61 -15.77 5.55
N SER A 21 -9.92 -16.62 4.59
CA SER A 21 -10.35 -18.01 4.84
C SER A 21 -9.35 -18.87 5.63
N PRO A 22 -8.02 -18.69 5.55
CA PRO A 22 -7.09 -19.38 6.43
C PRO A 22 -7.33 -19.17 7.93
N TYR A 23 -7.91 -18.02 8.30
CA TYR A 23 -8.22 -17.66 9.69
C TYR A 23 -9.70 -17.79 10.03
N ASN A 24 -10.60 -17.71 9.05
CA ASN A 24 -12.05 -17.75 9.27
C ASN A 24 -12.79 -18.30 8.05
N ARG A 25 -12.87 -19.63 7.96
CA ARG A 25 -13.46 -20.34 6.83
C ARG A 25 -14.98 -20.19 6.72
N GLU A 26 -15.65 -19.87 7.81
CA GLU A 26 -17.12 -19.78 7.85
C GLU A 26 -17.65 -18.50 7.20
N VAL A 27 -16.85 -17.45 7.15
CA VAL A 27 -17.30 -16.11 6.76
C VAL A 27 -16.85 -15.72 5.35
N ASN A 28 -15.66 -16.18 4.91
CA ASN A 28 -15.08 -15.68 3.67
C ASN A 28 -14.47 -16.79 2.81
N TYR A 29 -14.57 -16.59 1.50
CA TYR A 29 -13.95 -17.45 0.51
C TYR A 29 -12.78 -16.74 -0.19
N THR A 30 -11.55 -17.05 0.25
CA THR A 30 -10.31 -16.51 -0.31
C THR A 30 -9.35 -17.63 -0.74
N PRO A 31 -9.65 -18.34 -1.84
CA PRO A 31 -8.99 -19.60 -2.21
C PRO A 31 -7.49 -19.45 -2.51
N ASN A 32 -7.07 -18.27 -2.95
CA ASN A 32 -5.66 -18.00 -3.21
C ASN A 32 -4.85 -17.89 -1.91
N PHE A 33 -5.43 -17.28 -0.88
CA PHE A 33 -4.82 -17.25 0.46
C PHE A 33 -4.80 -18.64 1.08
N ASP A 34 -5.82 -19.48 0.88
CA ASP A 34 -5.79 -20.89 1.30
C ASP A 34 -4.67 -21.69 0.63
N ARG A 35 -4.46 -21.48 -0.68
CA ARG A 35 -3.34 -22.12 -1.39
C ARG A 35 -1.99 -21.67 -0.90
N LEU A 36 -1.86 -20.38 -0.59
CA LEU A 36 -0.63 -19.82 -0.02
C LEU A 36 -0.38 -20.40 1.37
N ALA A 37 -1.38 -20.38 2.26
CA ALA A 37 -1.28 -20.88 3.63
C ALA A 37 -0.85 -22.37 3.69
N LYS A 38 -1.29 -23.19 2.75
CA LYS A 38 -0.87 -24.61 2.65
C LYS A 38 0.61 -24.82 2.32
N LYS A 39 1.30 -23.76 1.82
CA LYS A 39 2.70 -23.82 1.36
C LYS A 39 3.61 -22.90 2.17
N SER A 40 3.10 -22.24 3.20
CA SER A 40 3.81 -21.24 3.97
C SER A 40 3.55 -21.40 5.46
N ILE A 41 4.31 -20.69 6.27
CA ILE A 41 4.05 -20.55 7.70
C ILE A 41 2.97 -19.47 7.88
N THR A 42 1.92 -19.80 8.62
CA THR A 42 0.86 -18.88 8.99
C THR A 42 1.07 -18.45 10.45
N PHE A 43 1.09 -17.14 10.69
CA PHE A 43 1.23 -16.57 12.02
C PHE A 43 -0.14 -16.18 12.57
N ASP A 44 -0.59 -16.81 13.64
CA ASP A 44 -1.84 -16.47 14.31
C ASP A 44 -1.71 -15.19 15.15
N ASN A 45 -0.55 -14.97 15.72
CA ASN A 45 -0.23 -13.84 16.58
C ASN A 45 0.92 -13.02 15.99
N HIS A 46 0.58 -12.10 15.11
CA HIS A 46 1.50 -11.11 14.55
C HIS A 46 0.97 -9.72 14.87
N TYR A 47 1.73 -8.95 15.63
CA TYR A 47 1.31 -7.64 16.15
C TYR A 47 2.02 -6.52 15.41
N ILE A 48 1.28 -5.45 15.15
CA ILE A 48 1.83 -4.22 14.59
C ILE A 48 2.56 -3.43 15.69
N GLY A 49 3.69 -2.83 15.35
CA GLY A 49 4.46 -2.01 16.29
C GLY A 49 3.90 -0.61 16.45
N SER A 50 3.57 0.04 15.34
CA SER A 50 3.05 1.41 15.30
C SER A 50 1.86 1.54 14.38
N MET A 51 1.04 2.57 14.58
CA MET A 51 -0.14 2.91 13.78
C MET A 51 -0.23 4.42 13.57
N PRO A 52 -0.92 4.90 12.53
CA PRO A 52 -1.52 4.16 11.41
C PRO A 52 -0.48 3.74 10.35
N CYS A 53 -0.85 3.75 9.05
CA CYS A 53 -0.05 3.16 7.97
C CYS A 53 1.40 3.69 7.87
N MET A 54 1.64 4.98 7.88
CA MET A 54 3.01 5.52 7.72
C MET A 54 3.95 5.16 8.87
N PRO A 55 3.60 5.32 10.15
CA PRO A 55 4.42 4.80 11.24
C PRO A 55 4.67 3.30 11.17
N ALA A 56 3.66 2.49 10.81
CA ALA A 56 3.81 1.05 10.62
C ALA A 56 4.80 0.72 9.50
N ARG A 57 4.73 1.44 8.38
CA ARG A 57 5.65 1.26 7.24
C ARG A 57 7.08 1.68 7.60
N ARG A 58 7.24 2.69 8.44
CA ARG A 58 8.55 3.07 8.98
C ARG A 58 9.14 1.96 9.86
N ASP A 59 8.34 1.39 10.76
CA ASP A 59 8.77 0.26 11.60
C ASP A 59 9.22 -0.92 10.73
N MET A 60 8.42 -1.28 9.72
CA MET A 60 8.76 -2.36 8.79
C MET A 60 10.05 -2.09 8.01
N GLN A 61 10.28 -0.86 7.58
CA GLN A 61 11.49 -0.53 6.80
C GLN A 61 12.74 -0.37 7.65
N SER A 62 12.60 0.18 8.84
CA SER A 62 13.76 0.49 9.71
C SER A 62 14.06 -0.58 10.75
N GLY A 63 13.11 -1.47 11.05
CA GLY A 63 13.21 -2.42 12.15
C GLY A 63 13.12 -1.78 13.54
N ARG A 64 12.65 -0.54 13.64
CA ARG A 64 12.54 0.23 14.90
C ARG A 64 11.10 0.64 15.16
N LEU A 65 10.67 0.57 16.40
CA LEU A 65 9.33 0.94 16.83
C LEU A 65 9.18 2.47 16.88
N SER A 66 8.46 3.04 15.91
CA SER A 66 8.30 4.49 15.75
C SER A 66 7.44 5.12 16.84
N PHE A 67 6.49 4.40 17.44
CA PHE A 67 5.59 4.93 18.46
C PHE A 67 6.33 5.47 19.70
N LEU A 68 7.59 5.08 19.90
CA LEU A 68 8.41 5.57 21.02
C LEU A 68 8.94 6.99 20.82
N HIS A 69 9.03 7.47 19.57
CA HIS A 69 9.71 8.74 19.29
C HIS A 69 9.22 9.48 18.04
N ARG A 70 8.35 8.87 17.23
CA ARG A 70 7.94 9.45 15.95
C ARG A 70 6.49 9.10 15.62
N SER A 71 5.77 10.06 15.10
CA SER A 71 4.43 9.89 14.54
C SER A 71 4.48 9.77 13.01
N TRP A 72 3.47 10.25 12.32
CA TRP A 72 3.42 10.34 10.86
C TRP A 72 4.57 11.19 10.31
N GLY A 73 5.27 10.69 9.31
CA GLY A 73 6.35 11.42 8.67
C GLY A 73 7.22 10.56 7.76
N PRO A 74 8.25 11.19 7.16
CA PRO A 74 9.20 10.53 6.27
C PRO A 74 10.14 9.58 7.01
N LEU A 75 10.87 8.77 6.25
CA LEU A 75 12.14 8.21 6.72
C LEU A 75 13.16 9.34 6.84
N GLU A 76 13.81 9.41 7.97
CA GLU A 76 14.84 10.42 8.22
C GLU A 76 16.19 9.99 7.62
N PRO A 77 17.12 10.92 7.38
CA PRO A 77 18.46 10.57 6.85
C PRO A 77 19.24 9.57 7.69
N PHE A 78 18.95 9.50 8.99
CA PHE A 78 19.58 8.57 9.93
C PHE A 78 18.85 7.22 10.07
N ASP A 79 17.70 7.04 9.41
CA ASP A 79 16.99 5.76 9.39
C ASP A 79 17.64 4.81 8.38
N ASN A 80 18.22 3.75 8.90
CA ASN A 80 18.69 2.66 8.06
C ASN A 80 17.49 1.83 7.62
N SER A 81 17.16 1.85 6.34
CA SER A 81 16.05 1.06 5.81
C SER A 81 16.54 -0.20 5.11
N PHE A 82 15.77 -1.31 5.23
CA PHE A 82 16.17 -2.56 4.61
C PHE A 82 16.35 -2.46 3.08
N PRO A 83 15.53 -1.70 2.31
CA PRO A 83 15.76 -1.59 0.87
C PRO A 83 17.07 -0.89 0.54
N GLU A 84 17.43 0.14 1.31
CA GLU A 84 18.70 0.83 1.13
C GLU A 84 19.90 -0.05 1.49
N ILE A 85 19.83 -0.78 2.60
CA ILE A 85 20.88 -1.72 3.01
C ILE A 85 21.07 -2.78 1.91
N LEU A 86 20.01 -3.37 1.39
CA LEU A 86 20.08 -4.35 0.30
C LEU A 86 20.70 -3.75 -0.97
N ARG A 87 20.23 -2.55 -1.36
CA ARG A 87 20.75 -1.81 -2.53
C ARG A 87 22.26 -1.54 -2.41
N LEU A 88 22.71 -1.10 -1.24
CA LEU A 88 24.13 -0.84 -0.97
C LEU A 88 24.99 -2.14 -0.93
N ASN A 89 24.36 -3.29 -0.75
CA ASN A 89 24.99 -4.60 -0.78
C ASN A 89 24.70 -5.38 -2.09
N ASN A 90 24.59 -4.68 -3.20
CA ASN A 90 24.44 -5.25 -4.54
C ASN A 90 23.19 -6.13 -4.75
N THR A 91 22.15 -5.94 -3.94
CA THR A 91 20.85 -6.58 -4.15
C THR A 91 19.89 -5.56 -4.77
N TYR A 92 19.40 -5.84 -5.98
CA TYR A 92 18.46 -4.94 -6.64
C TYR A 92 17.13 -4.92 -5.88
N THR A 93 16.62 -3.74 -5.59
CA THR A 93 15.36 -3.52 -4.88
C THR A 93 14.39 -2.72 -5.76
N HIS A 94 13.16 -3.19 -5.86
CA HIS A 94 12.10 -2.54 -6.62
C HIS A 94 10.84 -2.42 -5.77
N LEU A 95 10.24 -1.24 -5.74
CA LEU A 95 8.99 -0.96 -5.06
C LEU A 95 7.86 -0.79 -6.09
N ILE A 96 6.76 -1.49 -5.89
CA ILE A 96 5.52 -1.24 -6.61
C ILE A 96 4.47 -0.90 -5.56
N THR A 97 3.83 0.25 -5.70
CA THR A 97 2.93 0.76 -4.67
C THR A 97 1.82 1.61 -5.23
N ASP A 98 0.65 1.52 -4.63
CA ASP A 98 -0.46 2.44 -4.81
C ASP A 98 -0.61 3.43 -3.63
N HIS A 99 0.30 3.35 -2.65
CA HIS A 99 0.22 4.12 -1.42
C HIS A 99 0.68 5.57 -1.63
N ASN A 100 -0.27 6.47 -1.87
CA ASN A 100 0.00 7.88 -2.17
C ASN A 100 0.74 8.63 -1.05
N HIS A 101 0.63 8.17 0.22
CA HIS A 101 1.30 8.78 1.35
C HIS A 101 2.83 8.72 1.28
N TYR A 102 3.40 7.87 0.46
CA TYR A 102 4.84 7.89 0.18
C TYR A 102 5.28 9.11 -0.64
N PHE A 103 4.33 9.78 -1.30
CA PHE A 103 4.57 10.86 -2.26
C PHE A 103 3.94 12.19 -1.82
N GLU A 104 3.22 12.22 -0.71
CA GLU A 104 2.68 13.45 -0.13
C GLU A 104 3.76 14.23 0.63
N ASP A 105 3.46 15.47 0.96
CA ASP A 105 4.33 16.30 1.79
C ASP A 105 4.54 15.65 3.17
N GLY A 106 5.80 15.55 3.58
CA GLY A 106 6.21 14.85 4.80
C GLY A 106 6.28 13.32 4.69
N GLY A 107 5.98 12.71 3.53
CA GLY A 107 6.03 11.26 3.32
C GLY A 107 7.03 10.78 2.25
N SER A 108 7.62 11.69 1.52
CA SER A 108 8.27 11.45 0.21
C SER A 108 9.64 10.76 0.21
N THR A 109 10.10 10.18 1.30
CA THR A 109 11.44 9.59 1.36
C THR A 109 11.46 8.06 1.37
N TYR A 110 10.31 7.39 1.30
CA TYR A 110 10.22 5.93 1.34
C TYR A 110 10.63 5.28 0.01
N HIS A 111 10.12 5.78 -1.10
CA HIS A 111 10.33 5.21 -2.42
C HIS A 111 11.78 5.39 -2.94
N ASN A 112 12.47 6.46 -2.58
CA ASN A 112 13.82 6.74 -3.02
C ASN A 112 14.91 5.89 -2.33
N ARG A 113 14.53 5.04 -1.38
CA ARG A 113 15.41 4.04 -0.77
C ARG A 113 15.62 2.82 -1.65
N TYR A 114 14.77 2.62 -2.66
CA TYR A 114 14.86 1.52 -3.63
C TYR A 114 15.69 1.92 -4.85
N ASN A 115 16.15 0.92 -5.64
CA ASN A 115 16.79 1.19 -6.92
C ASN A 115 15.83 1.78 -7.95
N SER A 116 14.60 1.27 -7.96
CA SER A 116 13.52 1.76 -8.82
C SER A 116 12.16 1.56 -8.17
N PHE A 117 11.15 2.26 -8.67
CA PHE A 117 9.79 2.13 -8.19
C PHE A 117 8.75 2.41 -9.27
N ASP A 118 7.57 1.78 -9.13
CA ASP A 118 6.35 2.11 -9.85
C ASP A 118 5.32 2.65 -8.87
N PHE A 119 4.76 3.82 -9.16
CA PHE A 119 3.66 4.39 -8.41
C PHE A 119 2.37 4.30 -9.21
N ILE A 120 1.46 3.43 -8.77
CA ILE A 120 0.13 3.25 -9.35
C ILE A 120 -0.82 4.24 -8.69
N ARG A 121 -1.45 5.08 -9.51
CA ARG A 121 -2.27 6.20 -9.06
C ARG A 121 -3.73 5.81 -8.84
N GLY A 122 -4.43 6.58 -7.99
CA GLY A 122 -5.89 6.51 -7.84
C GLY A 122 -6.39 5.81 -6.58
N GLN A 123 -5.48 5.38 -5.70
CA GLN A 123 -5.86 4.80 -4.41
C GLN A 123 -6.24 5.90 -3.41
N GLU A 124 -7.25 5.63 -2.61
CA GLU A 124 -7.70 6.51 -1.53
C GLU A 124 -7.92 7.96 -1.99
N ARG A 125 -7.30 8.90 -1.28
CA ARG A 125 -7.36 10.34 -1.53
C ARG A 125 -6.25 10.85 -2.45
N ASP A 126 -5.61 9.97 -3.20
CA ASP A 126 -4.60 10.37 -4.18
C ASP A 126 -5.17 11.46 -5.11
N PRO A 127 -4.56 12.66 -5.21
CA PRO A 127 -5.00 13.71 -6.12
C PRO A 127 -4.63 13.36 -7.57
N TRP A 128 -5.24 12.29 -8.07
CA TRP A 128 -4.85 11.65 -9.33
C TRP A 128 -5.41 12.35 -10.57
N LYS A 129 -6.74 12.46 -10.63
CA LYS A 129 -7.43 13.02 -11.80
C LYS A 129 -8.11 14.34 -11.44
N ALA A 130 -8.01 15.30 -12.36
CA ALA A 130 -8.70 16.58 -12.19
C ALA A 130 -10.20 16.42 -12.47
N MET A 131 -11.01 16.96 -11.58
CA MET A 131 -12.44 17.15 -11.76
C MET A 131 -12.82 18.49 -11.14
N VAL A 132 -12.84 19.54 -11.96
CA VAL A 132 -13.02 20.92 -11.48
C VAL A 132 -14.43 21.14 -10.94
N GLU A 133 -15.42 20.53 -11.59
CA GLU A 133 -16.84 20.58 -11.19
C GLU A 133 -17.37 19.16 -10.97
N PRO A 134 -17.06 18.53 -9.82
CA PRO A 134 -17.53 17.19 -9.53
C PRO A 134 -19.05 17.18 -9.30
N PRO A 135 -19.76 16.07 -9.64
CA PRO A 135 -21.21 15.95 -9.46
C PRO A 135 -21.56 15.70 -7.98
N ILE A 136 -21.39 16.71 -7.15
CA ILE A 136 -21.49 16.65 -5.68
C ILE A 136 -22.78 15.99 -5.20
N GLU A 137 -23.93 16.35 -5.81
CA GLU A 137 -25.24 15.80 -5.40
C GLU A 137 -25.37 14.30 -5.68
N ARG A 138 -24.68 13.81 -6.70
CA ARG A 138 -24.58 12.36 -6.95
C ARG A 138 -23.67 11.68 -5.92
N PHE A 139 -22.54 12.28 -5.61
CA PHE A 139 -21.60 11.73 -4.61
C PHE A 139 -22.23 11.66 -3.22
N LYS A 140 -22.97 12.67 -2.79
CA LYS A 140 -23.72 12.66 -1.53
C LYS A 140 -24.70 11.49 -1.41
N LYS A 141 -25.25 11.02 -2.54
CA LYS A 141 -26.15 9.84 -2.55
C LYS A 141 -25.41 8.51 -2.50
N MET A 142 -24.15 8.48 -2.90
CA MET A 142 -23.33 7.26 -2.96
C MET A 142 -22.61 6.97 -1.64
N TYR A 143 -22.32 7.99 -0.86
CA TYR A 143 -21.50 7.88 0.35
C TYR A 143 -22.31 8.17 1.61
N HIS A 144 -21.89 7.53 2.72
CA HIS A 144 -22.50 7.81 4.02
C HIS A 144 -22.31 9.30 4.39
N GLN A 145 -23.29 9.87 5.08
CA GLN A 145 -23.30 11.30 5.44
C GLN A 145 -22.02 11.75 6.17
N SER A 146 -21.44 10.89 7.03
CA SER A 146 -20.20 11.20 7.73
C SER A 146 -18.96 11.28 6.82
N GLN A 147 -19.08 10.83 5.58
CA GLN A 147 -18.03 10.83 4.55
C GLN A 147 -18.37 11.71 3.34
N SER A 148 -19.38 12.56 3.45
CA SER A 148 -19.97 13.29 2.33
C SER A 148 -19.67 14.78 2.31
N ASP A 149 -18.67 15.25 3.06
CA ASP A 149 -18.22 16.64 2.93
C ASP A 149 -17.31 16.82 1.71
N PHE A 150 -17.96 16.83 0.54
CA PHE A 150 -17.31 17.05 -0.76
C PHE A 150 -17.31 18.53 -1.17
N THR A 151 -17.79 19.43 -0.31
CA THR A 151 -17.81 20.87 -0.59
C THR A 151 -16.47 21.53 -0.29
N ASN A 152 -15.71 20.96 0.64
CA ASN A 152 -14.38 21.40 0.98
C ASN A 152 -13.33 20.61 0.20
N ARG A 153 -12.65 21.26 -0.76
CA ARG A 153 -11.59 20.67 -1.58
C ARG A 153 -10.36 20.24 -0.78
N GLU A 154 -10.16 20.82 0.39
CA GLU A 154 -9.12 20.44 1.35
C GLU A 154 -9.52 19.23 2.20
N SER A 155 -10.78 18.80 2.13
CA SER A 155 -11.22 17.61 2.84
C SER A 155 -10.49 16.37 2.33
N ARG A 156 -9.99 15.56 3.26
CA ARG A 156 -9.39 14.27 2.94
C ARG A 156 -10.32 13.33 2.17
N TYR A 157 -11.62 13.58 2.17
CA TYR A 157 -12.62 12.76 1.47
C TYR A 157 -12.89 13.23 0.04
N TYR A 158 -12.36 14.38 -0.36
CA TYR A 158 -12.69 14.99 -1.64
C TYR A 158 -12.32 14.12 -2.84
N PHE A 159 -11.16 13.48 -2.82
CA PHE A 159 -10.67 12.69 -3.94
C PHE A 159 -11.20 11.25 -4.00
N TYR A 160 -11.76 10.69 -2.94
CA TYR A 160 -12.31 9.33 -2.96
C TYR A 160 -13.38 9.12 -4.05
N PRO A 161 -14.48 9.91 -4.10
CA PRO A 161 -15.47 9.75 -5.14
C PRO A 161 -14.94 10.16 -6.51
N ILE A 162 -14.05 11.14 -6.59
CA ILE A 162 -13.43 11.54 -7.86
C ILE A 162 -12.64 10.38 -8.44
N ASN A 163 -11.76 9.74 -7.67
CA ASN A 163 -10.97 8.61 -8.15
C ASN A 163 -11.87 7.44 -8.58
N SER A 164 -12.95 7.16 -7.86
CA SER A 164 -13.90 6.10 -8.22
C SER A 164 -14.56 6.31 -9.59
N GLU A 165 -14.69 7.55 -10.06
CA GLU A 165 -15.21 7.85 -11.40
C GLU A 165 -14.31 7.33 -12.53
N PHE A 166 -13.06 7.11 -12.27
CA PHE A 166 -12.07 6.64 -13.22
C PHE A 166 -11.71 5.15 -13.07
N ILE A 167 -12.32 4.48 -12.08
CA ILE A 167 -12.20 3.03 -11.83
C ILE A 167 -13.50 2.40 -12.29
N LYS A 168 -13.52 1.82 -13.49
CA LYS A 168 -14.76 1.29 -14.12
C LYS A 168 -14.79 -0.23 -14.16
N GLU A 169 -13.64 -0.86 -14.27
CA GLU A 169 -13.49 -2.30 -14.40
C GLU A 169 -12.51 -2.80 -13.33
N GLU A 170 -12.51 -4.10 -13.07
CA GLU A 170 -11.60 -4.71 -12.10
C GLU A 170 -10.12 -4.40 -12.38
N LYS A 171 -9.73 -4.39 -13.65
CA LYS A 171 -8.36 -4.07 -14.07
C LYS A 171 -7.93 -2.62 -13.74
N ASP A 172 -8.88 -1.71 -13.51
CA ASP A 172 -8.60 -0.30 -13.24
C ASP A 172 -8.26 -0.07 -11.75
N PHE A 173 -8.54 -1.06 -10.89
CA PHE A 173 -8.21 -0.93 -9.47
C PHE A 173 -6.70 -0.88 -9.26
N PRO A 174 -6.19 0.09 -8.48
CA PRO A 174 -4.75 0.22 -8.23
C PRO A 174 -4.09 -1.06 -7.71
N SER A 175 -4.76 -1.78 -6.81
CA SER A 175 -4.25 -3.07 -6.30
C SER A 175 -4.06 -4.10 -7.41
N VAL A 176 -4.98 -4.20 -8.36
CA VAL A 176 -4.87 -5.13 -9.51
C VAL A 176 -3.69 -4.73 -10.39
N GLN A 177 -3.53 -3.43 -10.64
CA GLN A 177 -2.41 -2.91 -11.43
C GLN A 177 -1.06 -3.13 -10.73
N CYS A 178 -0.99 -2.97 -9.40
CA CYS A 178 0.22 -3.29 -8.62
C CYS A 178 0.63 -4.75 -8.80
N PHE A 179 -0.31 -5.68 -8.72
CA PHE A 179 -0.03 -7.10 -8.95
C PHE A 179 0.38 -7.40 -10.39
N ALA A 180 -0.25 -6.77 -11.37
CA ALA A 180 0.13 -6.91 -12.78
C ALA A 180 1.57 -6.42 -13.03
N SER A 181 1.94 -5.23 -12.54
CA SER A 181 3.30 -4.69 -12.60
C SER A 181 4.29 -5.61 -11.89
N GLY A 182 3.96 -6.13 -10.71
CA GLY A 182 4.81 -7.07 -9.97
C GLY A 182 5.07 -8.37 -10.73
N LEU A 183 4.05 -8.93 -11.36
CA LEU A 183 4.20 -10.13 -12.17
C LEU A 183 5.04 -9.88 -13.42
N ASP A 184 4.89 -8.72 -14.04
CA ASP A 184 5.71 -8.34 -15.20
C ASP A 184 7.17 -8.15 -14.80
N PHE A 185 7.44 -7.43 -13.71
CA PHE A 185 8.79 -7.30 -13.15
C PHE A 185 9.46 -8.66 -12.91
N LEU A 186 8.75 -9.60 -12.28
CA LEU A 186 9.28 -10.94 -12.00
C LEU A 186 9.52 -11.78 -13.26
N LYS A 187 8.76 -11.56 -14.35
CA LYS A 187 8.94 -12.26 -15.63
C LYS A 187 10.14 -11.71 -16.39
N THR A 188 10.35 -10.41 -16.37
CA THR A 188 11.37 -9.71 -17.17
C THR A 188 12.74 -9.71 -16.49
N ASN A 189 12.79 -9.82 -15.16
CA ASN A 189 14.03 -9.79 -14.36
C ASN A 189 14.30 -11.16 -13.69
N LYS A 190 14.80 -12.09 -14.51
CA LYS A 190 15.12 -13.47 -14.10
C LYS A 190 16.47 -13.58 -13.39
#